data_cd33d9304619069ac62d47cbc4ae1d0e
#
_entry.id   cd33d9304619069ac62d47cbc4ae1d0e
#
_cell.length_a   1.000
_cell.length_b   1.000
_cell.length_c   1.000
_cell.angle_alpha   90.00
_cell.angle_beta   90.00
_cell.angle_gamma   90.00
#
_symmetry.space_group_name_H-M   'P 1'
#
loop_
_entity.id
_entity.type
_entity.pdbx_description
1 polymer ?
#
loop_
_entity_poly.entity_id
_entity_poly.type
_entity_poly.pdbx_seq_one_letter_code
_entity_poly.pdbx_strand_id
1 'polypeptide(L)'
;MKISIGNDHAGYTRKNELVEYLKKEGHNIKNYGTDTLTSVDYPDFVHPVAKDIVEGNVQFGILLCGSGNGVAIAANKYKLVRAALCWNKELANLARAHNLSLIHI
;
A
#
# COMPACT_ATOMS: atom_id res chain seq x y z
N MET A 1 13.79 3.60 5.26
CA MET A 1 12.49 4.26 5.06
C MET A 1 11.43 3.55 5.88
N LYS A 2 10.49 4.27 6.44
CA LYS A 2 9.33 3.68 7.13
C LYS A 2 8.19 3.52 6.12
N ILE A 3 7.68 2.30 6.00
CA ILE A 3 6.67 1.95 5.01
C ILE A 3 5.52 1.22 5.70
N SER A 4 4.28 1.66 5.45
CA SER A 4 3.08 0.93 5.82
C SER A 4 2.63 0.06 4.66
N ILE A 5 2.23 -1.17 4.94
CA ILE A 5 1.72 -2.08 3.93
C ILE A 5 0.40 -2.68 4.38
N GLY A 6 -0.55 -2.75 3.45
CA GLY A 6 -1.85 -3.38 3.67
C GLY A 6 -2.20 -4.26 2.49
N ASN A 7 -3.00 -5.28 2.73
CA ASN A 7 -3.42 -6.21 1.68
C ASN A 7 -4.76 -6.85 2.03
N ASP A 8 -5.52 -7.22 1.01
CA ASP A 8 -6.64 -8.12 1.17
C ASP A 8 -6.18 -9.58 1.05
N HIS A 9 -7.14 -10.51 1.11
CA HIS A 9 -6.84 -11.95 0.99
C HIS A 9 -6.19 -12.31 -0.34
N ALA A 10 -6.50 -11.59 -1.43
CA ALA A 10 -5.90 -11.84 -2.74
C ALA A 10 -4.43 -11.43 -2.79
N GLY A 11 -4.03 -10.45 -1.97
CA GLY A 11 -2.65 -9.95 -1.93
C GLY A 11 -1.74 -10.64 -0.90
N TYR A 12 -2.24 -11.64 -0.18
CA TYR A 12 -1.53 -12.24 0.95
C TYR A 12 -0.14 -12.78 0.58
N THR A 13 -0.05 -13.62 -0.44
CA THR A 13 1.21 -14.24 -0.84
C THR A 13 2.23 -13.19 -1.31
N ARG A 14 1.80 -12.28 -2.16
CA ARG A 14 2.66 -11.20 -2.67
C ARG A 14 3.13 -10.27 -1.55
N LYS A 15 2.24 -9.97 -0.61
CA LYS A 15 2.59 -9.14 0.54
C LYS A 15 3.74 -9.74 1.33
N ASN A 16 3.68 -11.03 1.61
CA ASN A 16 4.72 -11.71 2.39
C ASN A 16 6.08 -11.67 1.68
N GLU A 17 6.10 -11.92 0.38
CA GLU A 17 7.33 -11.81 -0.41
C GLU A 17 7.90 -10.40 -0.39
N LEU A 18 7.04 -9.40 -0.55
CA LEU A 18 7.43 -8.00 -0.58
C LEU A 18 7.95 -7.52 0.78
N VAL A 19 7.30 -7.91 1.87
CA VAL A 19 7.74 -7.56 3.23
C VAL A 19 9.15 -8.11 3.50
N GLU A 20 9.41 -9.36 3.15
CA GLU A 20 10.76 -9.94 3.32
C GLU A 20 11.80 -9.18 2.51
N TYR A 21 11.49 -8.88 1.25
CA TYR A 21 12.40 -8.13 0.38
C TYR A 21 12.72 -6.75 0.96
N LEU A 22 11.70 -6.01 1.37
CA LEU A 22 11.88 -4.65 1.90
C LEU A 22 12.65 -4.64 3.21
N LYS A 23 12.42 -5.63 4.07
CA LYS A 23 13.19 -5.76 5.32
C LYS A 23 14.67 -6.01 5.05
N LYS A 24 15.00 -6.85 4.06
CA LYS A 24 16.38 -7.12 3.66
C LYS A 24 17.06 -5.85 3.12
N GLU A 25 16.31 -4.96 2.48
CA GLU A 25 16.81 -3.68 2.00
C GLU A 25 16.91 -2.61 3.09
N GLY A 26 16.63 -2.95 4.34
CA GLY A 26 16.80 -2.05 5.48
C GLY A 26 15.62 -1.16 5.80
N HIS A 27 14.43 -1.42 5.25
CA HIS A 27 13.23 -0.63 5.52
C HIS A 27 12.49 -1.14 6.76
N ASN A 28 11.86 -0.22 7.48
CA ASN A 28 10.94 -0.54 8.58
C ASN A 28 9.51 -0.68 8.04
N ILE A 29 8.91 -1.84 8.26
CA ILE A 29 7.60 -2.17 7.71
C ILE A 29 6.56 -2.26 8.81
N LYS A 30 5.48 -1.48 8.68
CA LYS A 30 4.25 -1.64 9.47
C LYS A 30 3.24 -2.42 8.64
N ASN A 31 2.91 -3.61 9.08
CA ASN A 31 2.04 -4.54 8.35
C ASN A 31 0.61 -4.47 8.92
N TYR A 32 -0.28 -3.84 8.19
CA TYR A 32 -1.71 -3.74 8.54
C TYR A 32 -2.59 -4.73 7.79
N GLY A 33 -2.02 -5.43 6.83
CA GLY A 33 -2.78 -6.31 5.99
C GLY A 33 -3.19 -7.58 6.70
N THR A 34 -4.10 -8.32 6.04
CA THR A 34 -4.46 -9.63 6.55
C THR A 34 -3.30 -10.62 6.41
N ASP A 35 -3.17 -11.50 7.38
CA ASP A 35 -2.18 -12.57 7.37
C ASP A 35 -2.83 -13.92 7.06
N THR A 36 -4.02 -13.92 6.46
CA THR A 36 -4.75 -15.13 6.08
C THR A 36 -5.27 -15.04 4.65
N LEU A 37 -5.69 -16.19 4.11
CA LEU A 37 -6.35 -16.26 2.80
C LEU A 37 -7.88 -16.13 2.92
N THR A 38 -8.39 -15.94 4.12
CA THR A 38 -9.83 -15.73 4.37
C THR A 38 -10.24 -14.37 3.85
N SER A 39 -11.41 -14.30 3.19
CA SER A 39 -11.93 -13.05 2.64
C SER A 39 -12.07 -11.97 3.71
N VAL A 40 -11.64 -10.75 3.39
CA VAL A 40 -11.73 -9.58 4.27
C VAL A 40 -12.16 -8.36 3.46
N ASP A 41 -12.72 -7.38 4.16
CA ASP A 41 -13.12 -6.11 3.54
C ASP A 41 -11.90 -5.20 3.36
N TYR A 42 -11.70 -4.70 2.15
CA TYR A 42 -10.53 -3.90 1.83
C TYR A 42 -10.39 -2.60 2.63
N PRO A 43 -11.47 -1.89 3.06
CA PRO A 43 -11.29 -0.66 3.83
C PRO A 43 -10.58 -0.88 5.16
N ASP A 44 -10.69 -2.05 5.77
CA ASP A 44 -10.13 -2.33 7.09
C ASP A 44 -8.60 -2.21 7.13
N PHE A 45 -7.91 -2.41 6.02
CA PHE A 45 -6.46 -2.24 5.95
C PHE A 45 -6.03 -1.04 5.10
N VAL A 46 -6.91 -0.47 4.29
CA VAL A 46 -6.64 0.76 3.55
C VAL A 46 -6.55 1.96 4.49
N HIS A 47 -7.52 2.09 5.38
CA HIS A 47 -7.58 3.25 6.29
C HIS A 47 -6.36 3.40 7.18
N PRO A 48 -5.83 2.35 7.83
CA PRO A 48 -4.62 2.48 8.63
C PRO A 48 -3.41 2.94 7.82
N VAL A 49 -3.24 2.44 6.60
CA VAL A 49 -2.12 2.85 5.73
C VAL A 49 -2.26 4.32 5.34
N ALA A 50 -3.45 4.74 4.92
CA ALA A 50 -3.70 6.12 4.55
C ALA A 50 -3.50 7.07 5.74
N LYS A 51 -3.97 6.70 6.93
CA LYS A 51 -3.78 7.49 8.15
C LYS A 51 -2.30 7.66 8.51
N ASP A 52 -1.50 6.62 8.37
CA ASP A 52 -0.06 6.71 8.62
C ASP A 52 0.61 7.72 7.70
N ILE A 53 0.18 7.80 6.43
CA ILE A 53 0.69 8.80 5.49
C ILE A 53 0.28 10.22 5.94
N VAL A 54 -1.00 10.40 6.25
CA VAL A 54 -1.54 11.72 6.66
C VAL A 54 -0.86 12.22 7.92
N GLU A 55 -0.64 11.35 8.90
CA GLU A 55 -0.03 11.70 10.18
C GLU A 55 1.49 11.79 10.14
N GLY A 56 2.11 11.43 9.01
CA GLY A 56 3.57 11.48 8.87
C GLY A 56 4.32 10.36 9.58
N ASN A 57 3.62 9.31 9.98
CA ASN A 57 4.24 8.17 10.69
C ASN A 57 5.12 7.32 9.77
N VAL A 58 4.83 7.35 8.48
CA VAL A 58 5.61 6.65 7.44
C VAL A 58 5.82 7.57 6.24
N GLN A 59 6.83 7.28 5.43
CA GLN A 59 7.12 8.04 4.22
C GLN A 59 6.39 7.52 3.00
N PHE A 60 5.99 6.25 3.02
CA PHE A 60 5.42 5.58 1.85
C PHE A 60 4.44 4.50 2.26
N GLY A 61 3.48 4.22 1.40
CA GLY A 61 2.51 3.16 1.62
C GLY A 61 2.43 2.22 0.43
N ILE A 62 2.11 0.95 0.70
CA ILE A 62 1.88 -0.06 -0.32
C ILE A 62 0.59 -0.80 0.01
N LEU A 63 -0.27 -0.94 -0.99
CA LEU A 63 -1.53 -1.67 -0.87
C LEU A 63 -1.59 -2.74 -1.96
N LEU A 64 -1.92 -3.97 -1.58
CA LEU A 64 -2.09 -5.07 -2.51
C LEU A 64 -3.52 -5.57 -2.49
N CYS A 65 -4.11 -5.69 -3.66
CA CYS A 65 -5.51 -6.07 -3.83
C CYS A 65 -5.67 -6.81 -5.16
N GLY A 66 -6.72 -7.58 -5.30
CA GLY A 66 -6.99 -8.32 -6.52
C GLY A 66 -7.11 -7.44 -7.76
N SER A 67 -7.95 -6.38 -7.70
CA SER A 67 -8.10 -5.42 -8.80
C SER A 67 -7.38 -4.10 -8.53
N GLY A 68 -7.25 -3.73 -7.26
CA GLY A 68 -6.66 -2.45 -6.85
C GLY A 68 -7.59 -1.25 -6.93
N ASN A 69 -8.73 -1.36 -7.62
CA ASN A 69 -9.61 -0.21 -7.84
C ASN A 69 -10.26 0.30 -6.56
N GLY A 70 -10.84 -0.60 -5.77
CA GLY A 70 -11.51 -0.22 -4.52
C GLY A 70 -10.54 0.41 -3.53
N VAL A 71 -9.37 -0.18 -3.36
CA VAL A 71 -8.36 0.36 -2.44
C VAL A 71 -7.83 1.72 -2.92
N ALA A 72 -7.68 1.93 -4.22
CA ALA A 72 -7.27 3.22 -4.77
C ALA A 72 -8.32 4.30 -4.48
N ILE A 73 -9.60 3.99 -4.69
CA ILE A 73 -10.70 4.91 -4.39
C ILE A 73 -10.70 5.27 -2.90
N ALA A 74 -10.65 4.26 -2.03
CA ALA A 74 -10.67 4.48 -0.58
C ALA A 74 -9.48 5.31 -0.09
N ALA A 75 -8.27 4.99 -0.56
CA ALA A 75 -7.07 5.73 -0.16
C ALA A 75 -7.11 7.19 -0.62
N ASN A 76 -7.55 7.45 -1.84
CA ASN A 76 -7.60 8.81 -2.39
C ASN A 76 -8.70 9.68 -1.80
N LYS A 77 -9.57 9.15 -0.95
CA LYS A 77 -10.51 9.96 -0.18
C LYS A 77 -9.83 10.78 0.90
N TYR A 78 -8.63 10.43 1.29
CA TYR A 78 -7.85 11.20 2.26
C TYR A 78 -7.20 12.39 1.55
N LYS A 79 -7.41 13.59 2.09
CA LYS A 79 -7.03 14.85 1.45
C LYS A 79 -5.55 14.96 1.07
N LEU A 80 -4.67 14.40 1.89
CA LEU A 80 -3.22 14.49 1.68
C LEU A 80 -2.62 13.24 1.03
N VAL A 81 -3.45 12.28 0.63
CA VAL A 81 -3.01 11.03 0.04
C VAL A 81 -3.12 11.08 -1.48
N ARG A 82 -2.07 10.64 -2.14
CA ARG A 82 -2.04 10.39 -3.58
C ARG A 82 -1.68 8.93 -3.79
N ALA A 83 -2.70 8.11 -4.02
CA ALA A 83 -2.53 6.68 -4.26
C ALA A 83 -2.65 6.38 -5.75
N ALA A 84 -1.70 5.63 -6.27
CA ALA A 84 -1.62 5.28 -7.68
C ALA A 84 -1.76 3.78 -7.87
N LEU A 85 -2.61 3.37 -8.82
CA LEU A 85 -2.74 1.98 -9.21
C LEU A 85 -1.60 1.64 -10.18
N CYS A 86 -0.70 0.76 -9.74
CA CYS A 86 0.51 0.42 -10.47
C CYS A 86 0.58 -1.08 -10.70
N TRP A 87 0.42 -1.51 -11.94
CA TRP A 87 0.54 -2.94 -12.28
C TRP A 87 1.87 -3.28 -12.96
N ASN A 88 2.76 -2.30 -13.11
CA ASN A 88 4.12 -2.53 -13.55
C ASN A 88 5.06 -1.43 -13.06
N LYS A 89 6.36 -1.65 -13.25
CA LYS A 89 7.41 -0.74 -12.78
C LYS A 89 7.31 0.64 -13.42
N GLU A 90 6.99 0.71 -14.70
CA GLU A 90 6.90 1.97 -15.42
C GLU A 90 5.80 2.88 -14.84
N LEU A 91 4.63 2.32 -14.57
CA LEU A 91 3.53 3.08 -13.96
C LEU A 91 3.90 3.62 -12.59
N ALA A 92 4.59 2.81 -11.78
CA ALA A 92 5.04 3.24 -10.46
C ALA A 92 6.03 4.42 -10.57
N ASN A 93 6.98 4.33 -11.49
CA ASN A 93 7.94 5.41 -11.71
C ASN A 93 7.27 6.70 -12.18
N LEU A 94 6.35 6.59 -13.13
CA LEU A 94 5.62 7.75 -13.65
C LEU A 94 4.72 8.39 -12.60
N ALA A 95 4.03 7.56 -11.80
CA ALA A 95 3.17 8.05 -10.73
C ALA A 95 3.98 8.87 -9.72
N ARG A 96 5.16 8.39 -9.34
CA ARG A 96 6.01 9.11 -8.40
C ARG A 96 6.62 10.36 -9.02
N ALA A 97 7.16 10.26 -10.24
CA ALA A 97 7.87 11.36 -10.91
C ALA A 97 6.93 12.52 -11.28
N HIS A 98 5.72 12.22 -11.76
CA HIS A 98 4.80 13.23 -12.26
C HIS A 98 3.70 13.65 -11.28
N ASN A 99 3.34 12.78 -10.34
CA ASN A 99 2.21 13.02 -9.44
C ASN A 99 2.57 12.99 -7.96
N LEU A 100 3.83 12.73 -7.62
CA LEU A 100 4.30 12.60 -6.24
C LEU A 100 3.45 11.63 -5.42
N SER A 101 3.12 10.48 -6.00
CA SER A 101 2.31 9.47 -5.31
C SER A 101 3.01 9.01 -4.02
N LEU A 102 2.23 8.79 -2.98
CA LEU A 102 2.69 8.36 -1.67
C LEU A 102 2.28 6.94 -1.35
N ILE A 103 1.31 6.39 -2.08
CA ILE A 103 0.85 5.00 -1.93
C ILE A 103 0.84 4.37 -3.32
N HIS A 104 1.44 3.19 -3.43
CA HIS A 104 1.41 2.38 -4.65
C HIS A 104 0.59 1.10 -4.41
N ILE A 105 -0.22 0.74 -5.40
CA ILE A 105 -1.16 -0.38 -5.33
C ILE A 105 -0.82 -1.42 -6.37
#